data_8cdee285f24dcb823b9b56d349d262e4
#
_entry.id   8cdee285f24dcb823b9b56d349d262e4
#
_cell.length_a   1.000
_cell.length_b   1.000
_cell.length_c   1.000
_cell.angle_alpha   90.00
_cell.angle_beta   90.00
_cell.angle_gamma   90.00
#
_symmetry.space_group_name_H-M   'P 1'
#
loop_
_entity.id
_entity.type
_entity.pdbx_description
1 polymer ?
#
loop_
_entity_poly.entity_id
_entity_poly.type
_entity_poly.pdbx_seq_one_letter_code
_entity_poly.pdbx_strand_id
1 'polypeptide(L)'
;VGLTEFHARLEDLSFEQVYGLLRVFTNAQAWEEAHKGESEKPGEWLTREEASRIDPSLENVPDPFLGCSYLPQELSGNGSYCSKQIQAINVSQKNLTMMYHTEVTGLMFDENNKVVGVRTDKGEIASDAVVLCSNLGTKPLLDGKLELPTMQLTGWAVTATIDPMNVPPLHTLIFDNKDLLVTRLGNRVRVCGRYWLGESSHDMTDKVIEEIYEASCKLLPTAAQWTESTNWIGKCIVHPDSLPSCGETPFEGLYLNICHGLNGWALSEGCAELLSDVIEKKTPAIDPTPYSPMRFVKRK
;
A
#
# COMPACT_ATOMS: atom_id res chain seq x y z
N VAL A 1 -8.16 -10.10 8.76
CA VAL A 1 -9.21 -9.08 8.58
C VAL A 1 -8.87 -8.34 7.30
N GLY A 2 -9.75 -8.36 6.33
CA GLY A 2 -9.51 -7.79 5.00
C GLY A 2 -10.17 -6.42 4.82
N LEU A 3 -9.82 -5.72 3.73
CA LEU A 3 -10.43 -4.44 3.36
C LEU A 3 -11.97 -4.49 3.28
N THR A 4 -12.54 -5.65 2.97
CA THR A 4 -14.00 -5.85 2.92
C THR A 4 -14.62 -5.75 4.32
N GLU A 5 -13.97 -6.30 5.34
CA GLU A 5 -14.45 -6.21 6.72
C GLU A 5 -14.25 -4.79 7.28
N PHE A 6 -13.14 -4.13 6.92
CA PHE A 6 -12.93 -2.71 7.22
C PHE A 6 -14.03 -1.84 6.63
N HIS A 7 -14.37 -2.07 5.35
CA HIS A 7 -15.46 -1.37 4.69
C HIS A 7 -16.81 -1.60 5.39
N ALA A 8 -17.08 -2.83 5.83
CA ALA A 8 -18.32 -3.15 6.56
C ALA A 8 -18.43 -2.45 7.94
N ARG A 9 -17.30 -2.14 8.59
CA ARG A 9 -17.26 -1.38 9.85
C ARG A 9 -17.47 0.13 9.65
N LEU A 10 -17.18 0.63 8.43
CA LEU A 10 -17.31 2.04 8.06
C LEU A 10 -18.34 2.15 6.93
N GLU A 11 -19.60 1.84 7.24
CA GLU A 11 -20.70 1.63 6.30
C GLU A 11 -20.86 2.71 5.22
N ASP A 12 -20.51 3.96 5.52
CA ASP A 12 -20.60 5.10 4.58
C ASP A 12 -19.27 5.46 3.92
N LEU A 13 -18.24 4.63 4.09
CA LEU A 13 -16.92 4.93 3.53
C LEU A 13 -16.87 4.63 2.03
N SER A 14 -16.70 5.66 1.22
CA SER A 14 -16.45 5.54 -0.21
C SER A 14 -15.01 5.90 -0.55
N PHE A 15 -14.29 5.05 -1.25
CA PHE A 15 -12.90 5.29 -1.65
C PHE A 15 -12.62 4.90 -3.11
N GLU A 16 -13.60 5.16 -3.99
CA GLU A 16 -13.51 4.84 -5.42
C GLU A 16 -13.20 3.34 -5.62
N GLN A 17 -13.99 2.49 -4.96
CA GLN A 17 -13.81 1.03 -4.95
C GLN A 17 -13.93 0.43 -6.34
N VAL A 18 -13.06 -0.54 -6.63
CA VAL A 18 -13.12 -1.41 -7.81
C VAL A 18 -13.10 -2.85 -7.32
N TYR A 19 -14.17 -3.57 -7.60
CA TYR A 19 -14.27 -4.99 -7.30
C TYR A 19 -13.78 -5.84 -8.47
N GLY A 20 -13.14 -6.93 -8.13
CA GLY A 20 -12.57 -7.87 -9.08
C GLY A 20 -11.16 -7.49 -9.55
N LEU A 21 -10.36 -8.53 -9.72
CA LEU A 21 -9.00 -8.46 -10.23
C LEU A 21 -8.82 -9.47 -11.34
N LEU A 22 -8.25 -9.04 -12.45
CA LEU A 22 -7.87 -9.88 -13.59
C LEU A 22 -6.35 -9.93 -13.69
N ARG A 23 -5.76 -11.11 -13.51
CA ARG A 23 -4.35 -11.36 -13.84
C ARG A 23 -4.27 -11.76 -15.30
N VAL A 24 -3.68 -10.90 -16.11
CA VAL A 24 -3.60 -11.04 -17.57
C VAL A 24 -2.26 -11.68 -17.92
N PHE A 25 -2.31 -12.84 -18.59
CA PHE A 25 -1.12 -13.60 -18.98
C PHE A 25 -0.81 -13.40 -20.47
N THR A 26 0.32 -12.76 -20.74
CA THR A 26 0.81 -12.54 -22.11
C THR A 26 1.99 -13.47 -22.47
N ASN A 27 2.44 -14.31 -21.51
CA ASN A 27 3.53 -15.24 -21.68
C ASN A 27 3.05 -16.68 -21.42
N ALA A 28 3.34 -17.60 -22.36
CA ALA A 28 2.90 -19.01 -22.27
C ALA A 28 3.50 -19.74 -21.05
N GLN A 29 4.75 -19.46 -20.70
CA GLN A 29 5.39 -20.07 -19.56
C GLN A 29 4.71 -19.65 -18.26
N ALA A 30 4.47 -18.35 -18.06
CA ALA A 30 3.77 -17.82 -16.88
C ALA A 30 2.33 -18.37 -16.76
N TRP A 31 1.65 -18.50 -17.92
CA TRP A 31 0.32 -19.10 -17.98
C TRP A 31 0.33 -20.58 -17.56
N GLU A 32 1.28 -21.37 -18.07
CA GLU A 32 1.41 -22.78 -17.69
C GLU A 32 1.84 -22.97 -16.25
N GLU A 33 2.76 -22.15 -15.75
CA GLU A 33 3.20 -22.19 -14.34
C GLU A 33 2.07 -21.86 -13.40
N ALA A 34 1.25 -20.85 -13.72
CA ALA A 34 0.08 -20.47 -12.93
C ALA A 34 -0.98 -21.58 -12.88
N HIS A 35 -1.17 -22.33 -13.98
CA HIS A 35 -2.09 -23.47 -14.03
C HIS A 35 -1.57 -24.72 -13.31
N LYS A 36 -0.26 -24.92 -13.28
CA LYS A 36 0.38 -26.06 -12.60
C LYS A 36 0.62 -25.79 -11.11
N GLY A 37 0.73 -24.50 -10.75
CA GLY A 37 0.93 -24.09 -9.37
C GLY A 37 -0.35 -24.29 -8.58
N GLU A 38 -0.23 -24.91 -7.41
CA GLU A 38 -1.27 -24.88 -6.38
C GLU A 38 -1.29 -23.47 -5.78
N SER A 39 -1.76 -22.50 -6.56
CA SER A 39 -2.07 -21.17 -6.02
C SER A 39 -3.15 -21.35 -4.98
N GLU A 40 -2.93 -20.88 -3.77
CA GLU A 40 -3.89 -20.97 -2.66
C GLU A 40 -5.26 -20.34 -2.99
N LYS A 41 -5.35 -19.54 -4.05
CA LYS A 41 -6.58 -19.03 -4.65
C LYS A 41 -6.40 -18.91 -6.17
N PRO A 42 -6.56 -19.99 -6.92
CA PRO A 42 -6.59 -19.94 -8.35
C PRO A 42 -7.89 -19.27 -8.77
N GLY A 43 -8.05 -18.09 -9.03
CA GLY A 43 -9.31 -17.46 -9.49
C GLY A 43 -10.04 -18.28 -10.57
N GLU A 44 -11.10 -17.78 -11.10
CA GLU A 44 -11.76 -18.37 -12.26
C GLU A 44 -10.88 -18.14 -13.50
N TRP A 45 -10.56 -19.23 -14.21
CA TRP A 45 -9.79 -19.14 -15.45
C TRP A 45 -10.68 -18.73 -16.61
N LEU A 46 -10.30 -17.65 -17.27
CA LEU A 46 -11.06 -17.09 -18.39
C LEU A 46 -10.20 -17.10 -19.66
N THR A 47 -10.83 -17.48 -20.77
CA THR A 47 -10.29 -17.25 -22.11
C THR A 47 -10.20 -15.75 -22.40
N ARG A 48 -9.47 -15.39 -23.44
CA ARG A 48 -9.40 -13.98 -23.89
C ARG A 48 -10.79 -13.40 -24.18
N GLU A 49 -11.64 -14.17 -24.87
CA GLU A 49 -13.00 -13.77 -25.23
C GLU A 49 -13.88 -13.57 -24.01
N GLU A 50 -13.79 -14.45 -23.02
CA GLU A 50 -14.54 -14.33 -21.76
C GLU A 50 -14.05 -13.12 -20.94
N ALA A 51 -12.74 -12.94 -20.82
CA ALA A 51 -12.15 -11.80 -20.12
C ALA A 51 -12.56 -10.46 -20.77
N SER A 52 -12.54 -10.38 -22.11
CA SER A 52 -12.95 -9.17 -22.83
C SER A 52 -14.46 -8.87 -22.71
N ARG A 53 -15.30 -9.88 -22.47
CA ARG A 53 -16.74 -9.65 -22.21
C ARG A 53 -16.99 -9.02 -20.84
N ILE A 54 -16.20 -9.39 -19.84
CA ILE A 54 -16.35 -8.82 -18.48
C ILE A 54 -15.57 -7.51 -18.32
N ASP A 55 -14.50 -7.32 -19.10
CA ASP A 55 -13.73 -6.07 -19.12
C ASP A 55 -13.40 -5.65 -20.57
N PRO A 56 -14.21 -4.79 -21.17
CA PRO A 56 -14.04 -4.36 -22.56
C PRO A 56 -12.72 -3.65 -22.85
N SER A 57 -12.01 -3.12 -21.84
CA SER A 57 -10.70 -2.52 -22.05
C SER A 57 -9.68 -3.52 -22.61
N LEU A 58 -9.90 -4.81 -22.36
CA LEU A 58 -9.02 -5.89 -22.83
C LEU A 58 -9.17 -6.20 -24.33
N GLU A 59 -10.28 -5.79 -24.98
CA GLU A 59 -10.44 -5.95 -26.44
C GLU A 59 -9.36 -5.22 -27.22
N ASN A 60 -8.91 -4.07 -26.70
CA ASN A 60 -7.96 -3.20 -27.36
C ASN A 60 -6.50 -3.44 -26.96
N VAL A 61 -6.22 -4.50 -26.20
CA VAL A 61 -4.84 -4.89 -25.88
C VAL A 61 -4.15 -5.43 -27.14
N PRO A 62 -3.15 -4.73 -27.69
CA PRO A 62 -2.54 -5.10 -28.97
C PRO A 62 -1.72 -6.40 -28.92
N ASP A 63 -1.08 -6.64 -27.79
CA ASP A 63 -0.33 -7.88 -27.57
C ASP A 63 -1.32 -9.01 -27.27
N PRO A 64 -1.30 -10.12 -27.99
CA PRO A 64 -2.19 -11.22 -27.69
C PRO A 64 -1.91 -11.76 -26.30
N PHE A 65 -2.90 -11.74 -25.42
CA PHE A 65 -2.84 -12.45 -24.17
C PHE A 65 -3.54 -13.81 -24.26
N LEU A 66 -3.12 -14.76 -23.47
CA LEU A 66 -3.57 -16.15 -23.53
C LEU A 66 -4.89 -16.35 -22.80
N GLY A 67 -5.07 -15.64 -21.69
CA GLY A 67 -6.22 -15.68 -20.83
C GLY A 67 -5.96 -14.91 -19.54
N CYS A 68 -6.90 -15.00 -18.63
CA CYS A 68 -6.85 -14.34 -17.32
C CYS A 68 -7.20 -15.32 -16.19
N SER A 69 -6.67 -15.05 -15.00
CA SER A 69 -7.24 -15.54 -13.76
C SER A 69 -8.07 -14.42 -13.14
N TYR A 70 -9.35 -14.66 -12.91
CA TYR A 70 -10.31 -13.71 -12.36
C TYR A 70 -10.57 -13.97 -10.88
N LEU A 71 -10.36 -12.98 -10.05
CA LEU A 71 -10.60 -13.00 -8.61
C LEU A 71 -11.71 -11.96 -8.28
N PRO A 72 -12.98 -12.36 -8.30
CA PRO A 72 -14.11 -11.42 -8.15
C PRO A 72 -14.20 -10.78 -6.77
N GLN A 73 -13.62 -11.39 -5.74
CA GLN A 73 -13.68 -10.92 -4.35
C GLN A 73 -12.57 -9.92 -4.00
N GLU A 74 -11.61 -9.74 -4.89
CA GLU A 74 -10.53 -8.76 -4.64
C GLU A 74 -11.06 -7.34 -4.74
N LEU A 75 -10.55 -6.47 -3.88
CA LEU A 75 -10.97 -5.09 -3.77
C LEU A 75 -9.78 -4.15 -3.91
N SER A 76 -9.90 -3.20 -4.81
CA SER A 76 -8.96 -2.10 -4.99
C SER A 76 -9.64 -0.77 -4.72
N GLY A 77 -8.86 0.28 -4.47
CA GLY A 77 -9.44 1.60 -4.25
C GLY A 77 -8.40 2.71 -4.05
N ASN A 78 -8.90 3.90 -3.81
CA ASN A 78 -8.08 5.09 -3.59
C ASN A 78 -7.70 5.23 -2.12
N GLY A 79 -6.51 4.74 -1.74
CA GLY A 79 -6.02 4.78 -0.36
C GLY A 79 -5.90 6.20 0.21
N SER A 80 -5.54 7.19 -0.60
CA SER A 80 -5.48 8.58 -0.16
C SER A 80 -6.88 9.13 0.18
N TYR A 81 -7.87 8.78 -0.62
CA TYR A 81 -9.24 9.21 -0.38
C TYR A 81 -9.83 8.52 0.86
N CYS A 82 -9.61 7.21 0.98
CA CYS A 82 -9.96 6.45 2.19
C CYS A 82 -9.38 7.08 3.46
N SER A 83 -8.07 7.35 3.47
CA SER A 83 -7.40 7.96 4.64
C SER A 83 -7.99 9.32 5.02
N LYS A 84 -8.36 10.15 4.04
CA LYS A 84 -9.01 11.45 4.29
C LYS A 84 -10.40 11.31 4.90
N GLN A 85 -11.17 10.31 4.49
CA GLN A 85 -12.49 10.07 5.07
C GLN A 85 -12.39 9.54 6.50
N ILE A 86 -11.49 8.59 6.77
CA ILE A 86 -11.22 8.11 8.13
C ILE A 86 -10.82 9.28 9.03
N GLN A 87 -9.94 10.15 8.55
CA GLN A 87 -9.54 11.36 9.26
C GLN A 87 -10.76 12.25 9.57
N ALA A 88 -11.60 12.55 8.58
CA ALA A 88 -12.76 13.41 8.75
C ALA A 88 -13.74 12.85 9.80
N ILE A 89 -13.98 11.55 9.79
CA ILE A 89 -14.82 10.87 10.79
C ILE A 89 -14.23 11.04 12.18
N ASN A 90 -12.95 10.75 12.39
CA ASN A 90 -12.32 10.82 13.70
C ASN A 90 -12.23 12.26 14.23
N VAL A 91 -11.97 13.24 13.37
CA VAL A 91 -12.01 14.67 13.77
C VAL A 91 -13.42 15.09 14.19
N SER A 92 -14.46 14.66 13.46
CA SER A 92 -15.85 14.97 13.78
C SER A 92 -16.29 14.41 15.14
N GLN A 93 -15.76 13.26 15.51
CA GLN A 93 -16.00 12.62 16.81
C GLN A 93 -15.17 13.22 17.96
N LYS A 94 -14.30 14.20 17.68
CA LYS A 94 -13.39 14.83 18.64
C LYS A 94 -12.38 13.88 19.31
N ASN A 95 -12.14 12.72 18.70
CA ASN A 95 -11.18 11.73 19.19
C ASN A 95 -9.78 11.96 18.59
N LEU A 96 -9.65 12.87 17.62
CA LEU A 96 -8.43 13.12 16.89
C LEU A 96 -8.17 14.62 16.74
N THR A 97 -6.96 15.03 17.10
CA THR A 97 -6.42 16.36 16.77
C THR A 97 -5.34 16.22 15.71
N MET A 98 -5.53 16.90 14.56
CA MET A 98 -4.56 16.93 13.49
C MET A 98 -3.67 18.16 13.60
N MET A 99 -2.34 17.95 13.63
CA MET A 99 -1.35 19.01 13.68
C MET A 99 -0.54 19.03 12.37
N TYR A 100 -1.11 19.67 11.36
CA TYR A 100 -0.43 19.86 10.07
C TYR A 100 0.73 20.86 10.18
N HIS A 101 1.68 20.75 9.23
CA HIS A 101 2.87 21.61 9.18
C HIS A 101 3.59 21.64 10.53
N THR A 102 3.67 20.49 11.19
CA THR A 102 4.36 20.31 12.48
C THR A 102 5.32 19.15 12.33
N GLU A 103 6.61 19.45 12.34
CA GLU A 103 7.66 18.47 12.21
C GLU A 103 8.04 17.91 13.59
N VAL A 104 7.99 16.59 13.74
CA VAL A 104 8.51 15.91 14.92
C VAL A 104 10.02 15.76 14.77
N THR A 105 10.78 16.40 15.64
CA THR A 105 12.24 16.44 15.60
C THR A 105 12.91 15.45 16.55
N GLY A 106 12.17 14.85 17.47
CA GLY A 106 12.72 13.85 18.40
C GLY A 106 11.71 13.33 19.40
N LEU A 107 12.11 12.28 20.11
CA LEU A 107 11.38 11.70 21.23
C LEU A 107 11.82 12.33 22.55
N MET A 108 10.93 12.41 23.51
CA MET A 108 11.20 12.84 24.87
C MET A 108 11.21 11.63 25.80
N PHE A 109 12.24 11.52 26.63
CA PHE A 109 12.41 10.43 27.58
C PHE A 109 12.47 10.98 28.99
N ASP A 110 11.92 10.23 29.94
CA ASP A 110 12.12 10.50 31.37
C ASP A 110 13.42 9.85 31.91
N GLU A 111 13.63 9.95 33.21
CA GLU A 111 14.80 9.39 33.91
C GLU A 111 14.86 7.86 33.85
N ASN A 112 13.74 7.18 33.58
CA ASN A 112 13.61 5.73 33.47
C ASN A 112 13.70 5.23 32.02
N ASN A 113 14.04 6.10 31.06
CA ASN A 113 13.99 5.83 29.61
C ASN A 113 12.59 5.47 29.08
N LYS A 114 11.54 5.93 29.75
CA LYS A 114 10.18 5.88 29.24
C LYS A 114 9.95 7.04 28.30
N VAL A 115 9.27 6.80 27.18
CA VAL A 115 8.86 7.87 26.27
C VAL A 115 7.65 8.60 26.87
N VAL A 116 7.78 9.92 27.02
CA VAL A 116 6.80 10.81 27.64
C VAL A 116 6.26 11.89 26.69
N GLY A 117 6.63 11.82 25.42
CA GLY A 117 6.17 12.76 24.40
C GLY A 117 7.12 12.93 23.24
N VAL A 118 6.90 13.97 22.46
CA VAL A 118 7.69 14.33 21.28
C VAL A 118 8.09 15.80 21.30
N ARG A 119 9.26 16.09 20.73
CA ARG A 119 9.67 17.47 20.38
C ARG A 119 9.25 17.75 18.96
N THR A 120 8.75 18.96 18.75
CA THR A 120 8.39 19.46 17.43
C THR A 120 9.08 20.78 17.14
N ASP A 121 9.02 21.22 15.88
CA ASP A 121 9.44 22.57 15.45
C ASP A 121 8.61 23.70 16.11
N LYS A 122 7.49 23.36 16.76
CA LYS A 122 6.57 24.31 17.42
C LYS A 122 6.53 24.17 18.94
N GLY A 123 7.35 23.29 19.52
CA GLY A 123 7.42 23.03 20.95
C GLY A 123 7.25 21.56 21.29
N GLU A 124 7.19 21.29 22.60
CA GLU A 124 7.07 19.93 23.12
C GLU A 124 5.61 19.53 23.32
N ILE A 125 5.30 18.28 23.03
CA ILE A 125 3.98 17.68 23.22
C ILE A 125 4.16 16.48 24.14
N ALA A 126 3.61 16.57 25.36
CA ALA A 126 3.60 15.47 26.31
C ALA A 126 2.50 14.47 25.96
N SER A 127 2.77 13.18 26.16
CA SER A 127 1.81 12.10 25.95
C SER A 127 2.16 10.87 26.79
N ASP A 128 1.15 10.03 27.06
CA ASP A 128 1.31 8.77 27.79
C ASP A 128 1.95 7.68 26.92
N ALA A 129 1.75 7.79 25.59
CA ALA A 129 2.31 6.88 24.60
C ALA A 129 2.58 7.60 23.28
N VAL A 130 3.58 7.14 22.54
CA VAL A 130 3.92 7.58 21.18
C VAL A 130 3.91 6.39 20.24
N VAL A 131 3.19 6.51 19.13
CA VAL A 131 3.20 5.53 18.04
C VAL A 131 3.91 6.12 16.84
N LEU A 132 5.01 5.52 16.41
CA LEU A 132 5.69 5.91 15.19
C LEU A 132 5.08 5.17 13.99
N CYS A 133 4.41 5.94 13.12
CA CYS A 133 3.89 5.51 11.82
C CYS A 133 4.61 6.25 10.67
N SER A 134 5.75 6.88 10.95
CA SER A 134 6.41 7.86 10.08
C SER A 134 7.23 7.26 8.94
N ASN A 135 7.17 5.94 8.75
CA ASN A 135 7.83 5.25 7.64
C ASN A 135 9.34 5.60 7.56
N LEU A 136 9.80 6.28 6.52
CA LEU A 136 11.20 6.73 6.37
C LEU A 136 11.68 7.64 7.52
N GLY A 137 10.78 8.43 8.09
CA GLY A 137 11.05 9.31 9.23
C GLY A 137 11.26 8.57 10.56
N THR A 138 10.98 7.28 10.64
CA THR A 138 11.13 6.52 11.89
C THR A 138 12.59 6.39 12.31
N LYS A 139 13.49 6.09 11.37
CA LYS A 139 14.91 5.88 11.70
C LYS A 139 15.58 7.10 12.33
N PRO A 140 15.44 8.32 11.81
CA PRO A 140 15.94 9.52 12.47
C PRO A 140 15.37 9.75 13.88
N LEU A 141 14.07 9.47 14.07
CA LEU A 141 13.42 9.65 15.38
C LEU A 141 13.90 8.66 16.43
N LEU A 142 14.31 7.47 16.02
CA LEU A 142 14.90 6.48 16.93
C LEU A 142 16.35 6.82 17.34
N ASP A 143 17.01 7.72 16.60
CA ASP A 143 18.32 8.30 16.93
C ASP A 143 19.37 7.28 17.41
N GLY A 144 19.46 6.15 16.71
CA GLY A 144 20.38 5.04 17.05
C GLY A 144 20.05 4.27 18.33
N LYS A 145 19.00 4.65 19.08
CA LYS A 145 18.56 3.95 20.29
C LYS A 145 17.96 2.58 20.00
N LEU A 146 17.34 2.43 18.83
CA LEU A 146 16.80 1.18 18.32
C LEU A 146 17.16 1.04 16.84
N GLU A 147 17.93 0.03 16.53
CA GLU A 147 18.30 -0.30 15.16
C GLU A 147 17.37 -1.39 14.63
N LEU A 148 16.72 -1.08 13.51
CA LEU A 148 15.84 -2.02 12.80
C LEU A 148 16.41 -2.26 11.40
N PRO A 149 16.46 -3.52 10.94
CA PRO A 149 16.92 -3.84 9.60
C PRO A 149 15.84 -3.40 8.60
N THR A 150 15.98 -2.20 8.07
CA THR A 150 15.04 -1.62 7.12
C THR A 150 15.74 -1.29 5.81
N MET A 151 15.05 -1.50 4.70
CA MET A 151 15.46 -1.07 3.37
C MET A 151 14.38 -0.16 2.78
N GLN A 152 14.80 0.85 2.02
CA GLN A 152 13.85 1.66 1.26
C GLN A 152 13.33 0.86 0.07
N LEU A 153 12.02 0.94 -0.15
CA LEU A 153 11.35 0.47 -1.35
C LEU A 153 10.78 1.69 -2.06
N THR A 154 11.14 1.87 -3.34
CA THR A 154 10.62 2.94 -4.19
C THR A 154 9.71 2.32 -5.25
N GLY A 155 8.54 2.92 -5.50
CA GLY A 155 7.62 2.55 -6.56
C GLY A 155 7.15 3.77 -7.34
N TRP A 156 6.77 3.57 -8.60
CA TRP A 156 6.36 4.63 -9.50
C TRP A 156 4.96 4.37 -10.06
N ALA A 157 4.27 5.44 -10.41
CA ALA A 157 2.97 5.36 -11.05
C ALA A 157 2.77 6.50 -12.05
N VAL A 158 2.02 6.18 -13.10
CA VAL A 158 1.49 7.14 -14.07
C VAL A 158 -0.03 7.16 -13.92
N THR A 159 -0.65 8.34 -13.92
CA THR A 159 -2.09 8.49 -13.77
C THR A 159 -2.61 9.43 -14.85
N ALA A 160 -3.61 8.99 -15.61
CA ALA A 160 -4.26 9.77 -16.67
C ALA A 160 -5.76 9.89 -16.45
N THR A 161 -6.37 10.94 -16.97
CA THR A 161 -7.82 11.21 -16.92
C THR A 161 -8.57 10.35 -17.93
N ILE A 162 -9.81 10.03 -17.63
CA ILE A 162 -10.73 9.30 -18.51
C ILE A 162 -11.68 10.30 -19.15
N ASP A 163 -11.71 10.31 -20.48
CA ASP A 163 -12.70 11.05 -21.27
C ASP A 163 -13.88 10.15 -21.67
N PRO A 164 -15.03 10.71 -22.06
CA PRO A 164 -16.21 9.94 -22.45
C PRO A 164 -15.99 8.94 -23.61
N MET A 165 -14.96 9.17 -24.43
CA MET A 165 -14.62 8.27 -25.55
C MET A 165 -13.65 7.16 -25.16
N ASN A 166 -13.11 7.18 -23.95
CA ASN A 166 -12.20 6.15 -23.48
C ASN A 166 -12.96 4.89 -23.02
N VAL A 167 -12.26 3.76 -23.07
CA VAL A 167 -12.73 2.46 -22.56
C VAL A 167 -11.81 2.07 -21.38
N PRO A 168 -12.04 2.63 -20.19
CA PRO A 168 -11.22 2.33 -19.03
C PRO A 168 -11.50 0.93 -18.50
N PRO A 169 -10.55 0.30 -17.78
CA PRO A 169 -10.79 -0.97 -17.14
C PRO A 169 -11.92 -0.87 -16.12
N LEU A 170 -12.74 -1.91 -16.06
CA LEU A 170 -13.81 -2.08 -15.07
C LEU A 170 -13.30 -2.79 -13.82
N HIS A 171 -12.24 -3.56 -13.95
CA HIS A 171 -11.58 -4.32 -12.89
C HIS A 171 -10.14 -3.84 -12.71
N THR A 172 -9.50 -4.24 -11.63
CA THR A 172 -8.05 -4.08 -11.49
C THR A 172 -7.35 -5.11 -12.37
N LEU A 173 -6.42 -4.67 -13.21
CA LEU A 173 -5.66 -5.53 -14.10
C LEU A 173 -4.22 -5.66 -13.60
N ILE A 174 -3.70 -6.90 -13.55
CA ILE A 174 -2.29 -7.18 -13.35
C ILE A 174 -1.74 -7.83 -14.62
N PHE A 175 -0.76 -7.19 -15.25
CA PHE A 175 -0.01 -7.77 -16.36
C PHE A 175 1.24 -8.46 -15.80
N ASP A 176 1.15 -9.75 -15.52
CA ASP A 176 2.18 -10.51 -14.77
C ASP A 176 3.60 -10.37 -15.33
N ASN A 177 3.76 -10.45 -16.64
CA ASN A 177 5.09 -10.36 -17.28
C ASN A 177 5.60 -8.93 -17.49
N LYS A 178 4.85 -7.93 -17.05
CA LYS A 178 5.21 -6.51 -17.16
C LYS A 178 5.40 -5.87 -15.77
N ASP A 179 5.07 -6.57 -14.70
CA ASP A 179 5.04 -6.04 -13.33
C ASP A 179 4.23 -4.73 -13.23
N LEU A 180 3.10 -4.68 -13.94
CA LEU A 180 2.22 -3.52 -13.99
C LEU A 180 0.85 -3.86 -13.41
N LEU A 181 0.39 -3.00 -12.52
CA LEU A 181 -0.94 -3.01 -11.94
C LEU A 181 -1.69 -1.78 -12.45
N VAL A 182 -2.85 -2.00 -13.03
CA VAL A 182 -3.72 -0.96 -13.58
C VAL A 182 -5.01 -0.92 -12.78
N THR A 183 -5.35 0.24 -12.25
CA THR A 183 -6.58 0.42 -11.47
C THR A 183 -7.29 1.69 -11.90
N ARG A 184 -8.60 1.60 -12.07
CA ARG A 184 -9.46 2.77 -12.22
C ARG A 184 -9.72 3.40 -10.86
N LEU A 185 -9.53 4.71 -10.77
CA LEU A 185 -9.78 5.52 -9.57
C LEU A 185 -10.74 6.65 -9.96
N GLY A 186 -12.04 6.45 -9.81
CA GLY A 186 -13.07 7.37 -10.24
C GLY A 186 -13.00 7.66 -11.74
N ASN A 187 -12.62 8.89 -12.11
CA ASN A 187 -12.45 9.34 -13.50
C ASN A 187 -11.00 9.28 -13.99
N ARG A 188 -10.14 8.47 -13.36
CA ARG A 188 -8.72 8.33 -13.71
C ARG A 188 -8.35 6.86 -13.81
N VAL A 189 -7.35 6.59 -14.64
CA VAL A 189 -6.64 5.30 -14.66
C VAL A 189 -5.24 5.50 -14.10
N ARG A 190 -4.86 4.70 -13.12
CA ARG A 190 -3.51 4.65 -12.59
C ARG A 190 -2.83 3.36 -12.99
N VAL A 191 -1.64 3.47 -13.52
CA VAL A 191 -0.73 2.36 -13.80
C VAL A 191 0.44 2.48 -12.86
N CYS A 192 0.68 1.48 -12.04
CA CYS A 192 1.83 1.42 -11.15
C CYS A 192 2.57 0.09 -11.30
N GLY A 193 3.83 0.09 -10.89
CA GLY A 193 4.70 -1.07 -10.98
C GLY A 193 6.15 -0.65 -10.90
N ARG A 194 7.04 -1.59 -11.25
CA ARG A 194 8.48 -1.32 -11.18
C ARG A 194 8.89 -0.89 -9.77
N TYR A 195 9.28 -1.83 -8.96
CA TYR A 195 9.74 -1.55 -7.60
C TYR A 195 11.26 -1.65 -7.52
N TRP A 196 11.85 -0.76 -6.72
CA TRP A 196 13.29 -0.75 -6.50
C TRP A 196 13.60 -0.81 -5.01
N LEU A 197 14.45 -1.76 -4.60
CA LEU A 197 15.00 -1.82 -3.25
C LEU A 197 16.25 -0.96 -3.16
N GLY A 198 16.21 0.05 -2.31
CA GLY A 198 17.25 1.05 -2.12
C GLY A 198 16.85 2.44 -2.56
N GLU A 199 17.80 3.36 -2.53
CA GLU A 199 17.61 4.73 -3.03
C GLU A 199 17.62 4.74 -4.55
N SER A 200 16.73 5.53 -5.16
CA SER A 200 16.66 5.73 -6.60
C SER A 200 17.28 7.08 -6.98
N SER A 201 18.09 7.11 -8.04
CA SER A 201 18.57 8.36 -8.63
C SER A 201 17.45 9.07 -9.40
N HIS A 202 17.69 10.34 -9.76
CA HIS A 202 16.75 11.11 -10.60
C HIS A 202 16.64 10.50 -11.99
N ASP A 203 17.78 10.23 -12.64
CA ASP A 203 17.83 9.62 -13.98
C ASP A 203 17.12 8.27 -14.04
N MET A 204 17.29 7.44 -13.01
CA MET A 204 16.57 6.17 -12.91
C MET A 204 15.07 6.40 -12.82
N THR A 205 14.63 7.40 -12.06
CA THR A 205 13.22 7.74 -11.89
C THR A 205 12.58 8.14 -13.21
N ASP A 206 13.20 9.04 -13.96
CA ASP A 206 12.69 9.50 -15.24
C ASP A 206 12.55 8.36 -16.24
N LYS A 207 13.57 7.51 -16.33
CA LYS A 207 13.55 6.31 -17.19
C LYS A 207 12.41 5.35 -16.82
N VAL A 208 12.22 5.06 -15.55
CA VAL A 208 11.15 4.13 -15.11
C VAL A 208 9.76 4.71 -15.37
N ILE A 209 9.58 6.02 -15.16
CA ILE A 209 8.32 6.70 -15.47
C ILE A 209 8.02 6.61 -16.97
N GLU A 210 9.02 6.86 -17.81
CA GLU A 210 8.89 6.74 -19.27
C GLU A 210 8.51 5.31 -19.69
N GLU A 211 9.19 4.29 -19.14
CA GLU A 211 8.86 2.88 -19.39
C GLU A 211 7.40 2.53 -18.98
N ILE A 212 6.91 3.04 -17.84
CA ILE A 212 5.52 2.82 -17.41
C ILE A 212 4.56 3.55 -18.36
N TYR A 213 4.87 4.78 -18.74
CA TYR A 213 4.06 5.57 -19.66
C TYR A 213 3.94 4.87 -21.03
N GLU A 214 5.06 4.47 -21.63
CA GLU A 214 5.07 3.75 -22.91
C GLU A 214 4.29 2.43 -22.84
N ALA A 215 4.49 1.67 -21.75
CA ALA A 215 3.74 0.44 -21.53
C ALA A 215 2.24 0.69 -21.38
N SER A 216 1.85 1.77 -20.72
CA SER A 216 0.44 2.16 -20.56
C SER A 216 -0.20 2.50 -21.89
N CYS A 217 0.48 3.32 -22.71
CA CYS A 217 0.04 3.67 -24.06
C CYS A 217 -0.08 2.44 -24.96
N LYS A 218 0.85 1.50 -24.82
CA LYS A 218 0.89 0.28 -25.64
C LYS A 218 -0.17 -0.73 -25.21
N LEU A 219 -0.30 -1.00 -23.91
CA LEU A 219 -1.20 -2.05 -23.40
C LEU A 219 -2.67 -1.63 -23.42
N LEU A 220 -2.95 -0.38 -23.07
CA LEU A 220 -4.30 0.13 -22.91
C LEU A 220 -4.47 1.48 -23.63
N PRO A 221 -4.30 1.52 -24.97
CA PRO A 221 -4.25 2.77 -25.74
C PRO A 221 -5.52 3.61 -25.62
N THR A 222 -6.67 2.98 -25.41
CA THR A 222 -7.99 3.63 -25.34
C THR A 222 -8.49 3.87 -23.93
N ALA A 223 -7.73 3.47 -22.89
CA ALA A 223 -8.24 3.48 -21.50
C ALA A 223 -8.29 4.89 -20.89
N ALA A 224 -7.42 5.80 -21.30
CA ALA A 224 -7.32 7.14 -20.74
C ALA A 224 -6.61 8.11 -21.69
N GLN A 225 -6.59 9.40 -21.33
CA GLN A 225 -5.82 10.46 -22.01
C GLN A 225 -4.37 10.45 -21.56
N TRP A 226 -3.57 9.53 -22.09
CA TRP A 226 -2.19 9.32 -21.66
C TRP A 226 -1.28 10.53 -21.86
N THR A 227 -1.55 11.36 -22.87
CA THR A 227 -0.79 12.60 -23.16
C THR A 227 -0.87 13.65 -22.05
N GLU A 228 -1.90 13.57 -21.19
CA GLU A 228 -2.11 14.48 -20.06
C GLU A 228 -1.84 13.77 -18.71
N SER A 229 -1.02 12.72 -18.73
CA SER A 229 -0.74 11.95 -17.53
C SER A 229 0.13 12.71 -16.54
N THR A 230 -0.03 12.37 -15.28
CA THR A 230 0.80 12.84 -14.17
C THR A 230 1.58 11.68 -13.56
N ASN A 231 2.75 11.99 -13.00
CA ASN A 231 3.63 11.02 -12.40
C ASN A 231 3.56 11.07 -10.87
N TRP A 232 3.77 9.92 -10.24
CA TRP A 232 3.88 9.81 -8.80
C TRP A 232 5.00 8.84 -8.42
N ILE A 233 5.70 9.18 -7.34
CA ILE A 233 6.76 8.37 -6.76
C ILE A 233 6.41 8.11 -5.31
N GLY A 234 6.34 6.84 -4.93
CA GLY A 234 6.14 6.42 -3.56
C GLY A 234 7.41 5.80 -2.98
N LYS A 235 7.70 6.17 -1.74
CA LYS A 235 8.80 5.58 -0.99
C LYS A 235 8.29 5.04 0.33
N CYS A 236 8.67 3.82 0.66
CA CYS A 236 8.39 3.22 1.96
C CYS A 236 9.59 2.43 2.45
N ILE A 237 9.53 1.96 3.68
CA ILE A 237 10.50 1.02 4.23
C ILE A 237 9.90 -0.38 4.35
N VAL A 238 10.77 -1.37 4.18
CA VAL A 238 10.45 -2.78 4.34
C VAL A 238 11.49 -3.46 5.21
N HIS A 239 11.08 -4.53 5.89
CA HIS A 239 12.01 -5.43 6.56
C HIS A 239 12.44 -6.55 5.62
N PRO A 240 13.62 -7.17 5.85
CA PRO A 240 14.09 -8.31 5.05
C PRO A 240 13.16 -9.54 5.10
N ASP A 241 12.39 -9.70 6.18
CA ASP A 241 11.42 -10.77 6.35
C ASP A 241 10.04 -10.44 5.75
N SER A 242 9.90 -9.27 5.14
CA SER A 242 8.65 -8.76 4.54
C SER A 242 7.46 -8.63 5.50
N LEU A 243 7.66 -8.80 6.81
CA LEU A 243 6.62 -8.60 7.82
C LEU A 243 6.67 -7.18 8.38
N PRO A 244 5.52 -6.55 8.71
CA PRO A 244 5.50 -5.25 9.35
C PRO A 244 6.10 -5.31 10.77
N SER A 245 6.52 -4.17 11.29
CA SER A 245 6.76 -3.97 12.72
C SER A 245 5.57 -3.28 13.34
N CYS A 246 4.83 -4.02 14.14
CA CYS A 246 3.61 -3.57 14.81
C CYS A 246 3.65 -4.02 16.28
N GLY A 247 3.77 -3.07 17.22
CA GLY A 247 3.82 -3.40 18.65
C GLY A 247 4.82 -2.58 19.46
N GLU A 248 5.12 -3.10 20.64
CA GLU A 248 6.00 -2.49 21.63
C GLU A 248 7.47 -2.46 21.19
N THR A 249 8.19 -1.46 21.69
CA THR A 249 9.65 -1.35 21.60
C THR A 249 10.28 -1.65 22.97
N PRO A 250 11.63 -1.69 23.07
CA PRO A 250 12.30 -1.76 24.36
C PRO A 250 12.09 -0.55 25.28
N PHE A 251 11.51 0.52 24.77
CA PHE A 251 11.24 1.76 25.52
C PHE A 251 9.75 1.80 25.89
N GLU A 252 9.47 1.81 27.19
CA GLU A 252 8.11 1.96 27.69
C GLU A 252 7.44 3.21 27.09
N GLY A 253 6.20 3.09 26.64
CA GLY A 253 5.45 4.18 26.02
C GLY A 253 5.75 4.41 24.54
N LEU A 254 6.67 3.66 23.92
CA LEU A 254 6.98 3.76 22.50
C LEU A 254 6.54 2.53 21.72
N TYR A 255 5.73 2.76 20.71
CA TYR A 255 5.19 1.74 19.81
C TYR A 255 5.53 2.02 18.35
N LEU A 256 5.59 0.99 17.52
CA LEU A 256 5.79 1.09 16.09
C LEU A 256 4.61 0.51 15.33
N ASN A 257 4.31 1.11 14.17
CA ASN A 257 3.43 0.57 13.14
C ASN A 257 3.99 0.97 11.77
N ILE A 258 4.97 0.20 11.29
CA ILE A 258 5.81 0.52 10.12
C ILE A 258 6.14 -0.70 9.27
N CYS A 259 6.76 -0.48 8.12
CA CYS A 259 7.30 -1.53 7.23
C CYS A 259 6.25 -2.47 6.63
N HIS A 260 5.06 -1.99 6.30
CA HIS A 260 3.99 -2.80 5.72
C HIS A 260 4.26 -3.22 4.26
N GLY A 261 5.28 -2.65 3.62
CA GLY A 261 5.68 -2.97 2.25
C GLY A 261 4.57 -2.73 1.23
N LEU A 262 4.51 -3.59 0.23
CA LEU A 262 3.50 -3.53 -0.85
C LEU A 262 2.10 -3.89 -0.37
N ASN A 263 1.99 -4.60 0.75
CA ASN A 263 0.71 -5.04 1.33
C ASN A 263 0.13 -4.05 2.34
N GLY A 264 0.70 -2.84 2.46
CA GLY A 264 0.31 -1.86 3.47
C GLY A 264 -1.18 -1.51 3.46
N TRP A 265 -1.79 -1.47 2.29
CA TRP A 265 -3.23 -1.26 2.15
C TRP A 265 -4.04 -2.39 2.79
N ALA A 266 -3.77 -3.64 2.40
CA ALA A 266 -4.46 -4.83 2.90
C ALA A 266 -4.23 -5.08 4.39
N LEU A 267 -3.06 -4.70 4.92
CA LEU A 267 -2.67 -4.90 6.31
C LEU A 267 -3.11 -3.76 7.24
N SER A 268 -3.59 -2.65 6.71
CA SER A 268 -3.80 -1.40 7.48
C SER A 268 -4.72 -1.57 8.67
N GLU A 269 -5.85 -2.23 8.49
CA GLU A 269 -6.83 -2.47 9.56
C GLU A 269 -6.30 -3.48 10.58
N GLY A 270 -5.85 -4.65 10.13
CA GLY A 270 -5.35 -5.69 11.02
C GLY A 270 -4.16 -5.24 11.88
N CYS A 271 -3.24 -4.44 11.30
CA CYS A 271 -2.14 -3.86 12.08
C CYS A 271 -2.61 -2.79 13.06
N ALA A 272 -3.62 -1.99 12.71
CA ALA A 272 -4.16 -0.99 13.62
C ALA A 272 -4.90 -1.65 14.80
N GLU A 273 -5.70 -2.68 14.55
CA GLU A 273 -6.38 -3.46 15.57
C GLU A 273 -5.40 -4.16 16.51
N LEU A 274 -4.40 -4.89 15.92
CA LEU A 274 -3.34 -5.54 16.68
C LEU A 274 -2.62 -4.55 17.60
N LEU A 275 -2.24 -3.38 17.08
CA LEU A 275 -1.54 -2.39 17.86
C LEU A 275 -2.42 -1.78 18.97
N SER A 276 -3.69 -1.53 18.67
CA SER A 276 -4.66 -1.05 19.67
C SER A 276 -4.77 -2.03 20.84
N ASP A 277 -4.91 -3.33 20.55
CA ASP A 277 -4.98 -4.36 21.59
C ASP A 277 -3.70 -4.43 22.42
N VAL A 278 -2.53 -4.30 21.79
CA VAL A 278 -1.24 -4.28 22.50
C VAL A 278 -1.13 -3.05 23.41
N ILE A 279 -1.51 -1.86 22.95
CA ILE A 279 -1.48 -0.63 23.76
C ILE A 279 -2.45 -0.71 24.94
N GLU A 280 -3.64 -1.25 24.72
CA GLU A 280 -4.67 -1.40 25.74
C GLU A 280 -4.48 -2.63 26.64
N LYS A 281 -3.39 -3.42 26.40
CA LYS A 281 -3.08 -4.67 27.11
C LYS A 281 -4.22 -5.70 27.05
N LYS A 282 -4.94 -5.72 25.94
CA LYS A 282 -5.94 -6.73 25.59
C LYS A 282 -5.23 -7.95 24.95
N THR A 283 -5.94 -9.05 24.88
CA THR A 283 -5.46 -10.23 24.13
C THR A 283 -5.77 -10.03 22.66
N PRO A 284 -4.78 -9.87 21.76
CA PRO A 284 -5.01 -9.73 20.33
C PRO A 284 -5.69 -10.98 19.73
N ALA A 285 -6.44 -10.79 18.65
CA ALA A 285 -7.09 -11.88 17.92
C ALA A 285 -6.07 -12.81 17.22
N ILE A 286 -4.87 -12.29 16.93
CA ILE A 286 -3.76 -13.05 16.32
C ILE A 286 -2.51 -12.97 17.20
N ASP A 287 -1.59 -13.93 17.04
CA ASP A 287 -0.30 -13.88 17.73
C ASP A 287 0.51 -12.64 17.30
N PRO A 288 0.84 -11.70 18.21
CA PRO A 288 1.61 -10.51 17.89
C PRO A 288 3.11 -10.78 17.67
N THR A 289 3.60 -11.95 18.10
CA THR A 289 5.03 -12.25 18.14
C THR A 289 5.74 -12.09 16.79
N PRO A 290 5.20 -12.57 15.66
CA PRO A 290 5.84 -12.40 14.35
C PRO A 290 5.94 -10.96 13.90
N TYR A 291 5.07 -10.07 14.38
CA TYR A 291 5.00 -8.67 14.00
C TYR A 291 5.72 -7.73 14.99
N SER A 292 6.13 -8.24 16.12
CA SER A 292 6.79 -7.45 17.16
C SER A 292 8.13 -6.90 16.67
N PRO A 293 8.41 -5.58 16.85
CA PRO A 293 9.74 -5.00 16.62
C PRO A 293 10.84 -5.70 17.41
N MET A 294 10.48 -6.32 18.55
CA MET A 294 11.41 -7.04 19.44
C MET A 294 12.06 -8.26 18.78
N ARG A 295 11.50 -8.78 17.65
CA ARG A 295 12.12 -9.90 16.91
C ARG A 295 13.49 -9.57 16.33
N PHE A 296 13.79 -8.28 16.15
CA PHE A 296 15.09 -7.80 15.69
C PHE A 296 16.03 -7.37 16.82
N VAL A 297 15.54 -7.27 18.05
CA VAL A 297 16.35 -6.90 19.20
C VAL A 297 17.11 -8.12 19.70
N LYS A 298 18.44 -8.10 19.62
CA LYS A 298 19.27 -9.18 20.18
C LYS A 298 19.03 -9.24 21.70
N ARG A 299 18.51 -10.35 22.17
CA ARG A 299 18.52 -10.65 23.62
C ARG A 299 19.97 -10.71 24.06
N LYS A 300 20.38 -9.81 24.94
CA LYS A 300 21.70 -9.85 25.60
C LYS A 300 21.75 -11.00 26.58
#